data_58f39f6a72573dc9fa66d9d91dfb8822
#
_entry.id   58f39f6a72573dc9fa66d9d91dfb8822
#
_cell.length_a   1.000
_cell.length_b   1.000
_cell.length_c   1.000
_cell.angle_alpha   90.00
_cell.angle_beta   90.00
_cell.angle_gamma   90.00
#
_symmetry.space_group_name_H-M   'P 1'
#
loop_
_entity.id
_entity.type
_entity.pdbx_description
1 polymer ?
#
loop_
_entity_poly.entity_id
_entity_poly.type
_entity_poly.pdbx_seq_one_letter_code
_entity_poly.pdbx_strand_id
1 'polypeptide(L)'
;AGWYRCKTVPFNCAIGLAVSYDEGNTFKRFSEGPILGPSFNEPYVISGPKIRKFGNNYILYYLAGTRWFKHNGKSEIVYKIKMAESVDGINWVRIGKNIIEDVLDENECQAGPDVFFYKNIYHMYFVYREGIDFRSKKGRGYKIGYAYSSDGFNWKRDDKISGIEYS
;
A
#
# COMPACT_ATOMS: atom_id res chain seq x y z
N ALA A 1 9.89 -4.47 -6.51
CA ALA A 1 8.90 -5.49 -6.18
C ALA A 1 8.86 -6.53 -7.32
N GLY A 2 8.97 -7.79 -6.97
CA GLY A 2 8.85 -8.90 -7.93
C GLY A 2 7.46 -9.51 -7.90
N TRP A 3 6.94 -9.86 -9.07
CA TRP A 3 5.69 -10.58 -9.22
C TRP A 3 5.97 -12.07 -9.43
N TYR A 4 5.51 -12.92 -8.52
CA TYR A 4 5.53 -14.35 -8.70
C TYR A 4 4.11 -14.85 -8.96
N ARG A 5 3.91 -15.49 -10.10
CA ARG A 5 2.66 -16.18 -10.41
C ARG A 5 2.82 -17.66 -10.09
N CYS A 6 2.03 -18.17 -9.16
CA CYS A 6 1.90 -19.60 -8.96
C CYS A 6 0.47 -20.08 -9.31
N LYS A 7 0.30 -21.38 -9.51
CA LYS A 7 -1.00 -21.96 -9.89
C LYS A 7 -2.05 -21.88 -8.78
N THR A 8 -1.61 -21.87 -7.53
CA THR A 8 -2.48 -21.92 -6.34
C THR A 8 -2.70 -20.57 -5.71
N VAL A 9 -1.70 -19.67 -5.78
CA VAL A 9 -1.79 -18.32 -5.25
C VAL A 9 -1.39 -17.36 -6.38
N PRO A 10 -2.36 -16.67 -7.01
CA PRO A 10 -2.09 -15.85 -8.19
C PRO A 10 -1.17 -14.65 -7.93
N PHE A 11 -1.04 -14.21 -6.67
CA PHE A 11 -0.15 -13.13 -6.27
C PHE A 11 0.58 -13.53 -4.98
N ASN A 12 1.90 -13.59 -5.05
CA ASN A 12 2.76 -13.68 -3.89
C ASN A 12 3.85 -12.62 -4.05
N CYS A 13 3.73 -11.54 -3.31
CA CYS A 13 4.65 -10.41 -3.36
C CYS A 13 5.16 -10.10 -1.96
N ALA A 14 6.41 -9.65 -1.93
CA ALA A 14 7.07 -9.14 -0.73
C ALA A 14 7.95 -7.96 -1.13
N ILE A 15 8.33 -7.12 -0.18
CA ILE A 15 9.16 -5.94 -0.39
C ILE A 15 10.61 -6.33 -0.14
N GLY A 16 11.44 -6.21 -1.17
CA GLY A 16 12.90 -6.35 -1.09
C GLY A 16 13.59 -5.00 -1.04
N LEU A 17 14.86 -5.00 -0.67
CA LEU A 17 15.73 -3.84 -0.67
C LEU A 17 16.86 -4.03 -1.68
N ALA A 18 17.16 -2.97 -2.42
CA ALA A 18 18.37 -2.84 -3.21
C ALA A 18 19.04 -1.51 -2.87
N VAL A 19 20.37 -1.49 -2.88
CA VAL A 19 21.19 -0.33 -2.48
C VAL A 19 22.08 0.07 -3.64
N SER A 20 22.19 1.36 -3.87
CA SER A 20 23.15 1.98 -4.78
C SER A 20 24.27 2.64 -3.98
N TYR A 21 25.50 2.52 -4.46
CA TYR A 21 26.70 3.18 -3.93
C TYR A 21 27.29 4.17 -4.94
N ASP A 22 26.58 4.44 -6.04
CA ASP A 22 27.00 5.26 -7.18
C ASP A 22 25.88 6.21 -7.64
N GLU A 23 25.20 6.83 -6.68
CA GLU A 23 24.15 7.85 -6.90
C GLU A 23 22.95 7.35 -7.73
N GLY A 24 22.67 6.05 -7.67
CA GLY A 24 21.52 5.46 -8.35
C GLY A 24 21.81 4.94 -9.75
N ASN A 25 23.08 4.95 -10.21
CA ASN A 25 23.45 4.39 -11.51
C ASN A 25 23.35 2.87 -11.53
N THR A 26 23.78 2.21 -10.44
CA THR A 26 23.62 0.75 -10.30
C THR A 26 23.00 0.39 -8.95
N PHE A 27 22.35 -0.77 -8.89
CA PHE A 27 21.71 -1.27 -7.67
C PHE A 27 22.14 -2.71 -7.40
N LYS A 28 22.50 -2.97 -6.14
CA LYS A 28 22.76 -4.32 -5.65
C LYS A 28 21.67 -4.74 -4.67
N ARG A 29 21.18 -5.97 -4.81
CA ARG A 29 20.26 -6.55 -3.84
C ARG A 29 20.92 -6.59 -2.47
N PHE A 30 20.20 -6.11 -1.45
CA PHE A 30 20.70 -6.08 -0.07
C PHE A 30 20.73 -7.49 0.54
N SER A 31 19.71 -8.30 0.26
CA SER A 31 19.56 -9.66 0.81
C SER A 31 18.83 -10.57 -0.20
N GLU A 32 18.99 -11.88 -0.04
CA GLU A 32 18.25 -12.86 -0.86
C GLU A 32 16.76 -12.89 -0.51
N GLY A 33 16.40 -12.66 0.75
CA GLY A 33 15.03 -12.59 1.22
C GLY A 33 14.45 -11.16 1.22
N PRO A 34 13.14 -11.02 1.45
CA PRO A 34 12.49 -9.72 1.59
C PRO A 34 12.81 -9.08 2.94
N ILE A 35 12.82 -7.74 2.97
CA ILE A 35 12.85 -6.97 4.22
C ILE A 35 11.46 -6.83 4.86
N LEU A 36 10.39 -6.97 4.08
CA LEU A 36 9.02 -7.04 4.57
C LEU A 36 8.22 -8.05 3.71
N GLY A 37 7.91 -9.20 4.28
CA GLY A 37 7.11 -10.26 3.65
C GLY A 37 5.77 -10.46 4.34
N PRO A 38 5.00 -11.48 3.96
CA PRO A 38 3.78 -11.88 4.66
C PRO A 38 4.03 -12.18 6.14
N SER A 39 3.00 -11.97 6.95
CA SER A 39 3.01 -12.25 8.39
C SER A 39 1.67 -12.85 8.81
N PHE A 40 1.54 -13.26 10.08
CA PHE A 40 0.31 -13.82 10.61
C PHE A 40 -0.92 -12.93 10.37
N ASN A 41 -0.78 -11.62 10.57
CA ASN A 41 -1.88 -10.66 10.41
C ASN A 41 -1.98 -10.04 9.00
N GLU A 42 -0.99 -10.27 8.15
CA GLU A 42 -0.91 -9.80 6.77
C GLU A 42 -0.42 -10.95 5.88
N PRO A 43 -1.25 -12.00 5.71
CA PRO A 43 -0.77 -13.31 5.23
C PRO A 43 -0.58 -13.39 3.72
N TYR A 44 -0.95 -12.35 2.98
CA TYR A 44 -0.97 -12.42 1.51
C TYR A 44 0.02 -11.44 0.88
N VAL A 45 -0.43 -10.71 -0.13
CA VAL A 45 0.37 -9.75 -0.89
C VAL A 45 0.89 -8.62 -0.01
N ILE A 46 2.19 -8.37 -0.04
CA ILE A 46 2.85 -7.20 0.53
C ILE A 46 3.54 -6.47 -0.63
N SER A 47 3.10 -5.25 -0.97
CA SER A 47 3.54 -4.58 -2.19
C SER A 47 3.40 -3.05 -2.11
N GLY A 48 3.82 -2.34 -3.17
CA GLY A 48 3.63 -0.90 -3.33
C GLY A 48 4.28 -0.06 -2.25
N PRO A 49 5.57 -0.27 -1.91
CA PRO A 49 6.23 0.45 -0.84
C PRO A 49 6.41 1.92 -1.18
N LYS A 50 6.14 2.78 -0.20
CA LYS A 50 6.47 4.20 -0.22
C LYS A 50 7.10 4.57 1.12
N ILE A 51 8.33 5.02 1.10
CA ILE A 51 9.09 5.36 2.30
C ILE A 51 9.16 6.87 2.45
N ARG A 52 9.00 7.33 3.69
CA ARG A 52 9.26 8.70 4.11
C ARG A 52 10.10 8.70 5.37
N LYS A 53 10.97 9.70 5.50
CA LYS A 53 11.78 9.93 6.69
C LYS A 53 11.10 10.98 7.57
N PHE A 54 10.93 10.65 8.86
CA PHE A 54 10.36 11.51 9.88
C PHE A 54 11.39 11.64 11.01
N GLY A 55 12.10 12.75 11.06
CA GLY A 55 13.22 12.89 11.98
C GLY A 55 14.28 11.81 11.73
N ASN A 56 14.52 10.97 12.72
CA ASN A 56 15.47 9.85 12.62
C ASN A 56 14.82 8.52 12.20
N ASN A 57 13.50 8.46 12.11
CA ASN A 57 12.76 7.24 11.78
C ASN A 57 12.33 7.23 10.31
N TYR A 58 12.15 6.03 9.78
CA TYR A 58 11.53 5.79 8.49
C TYR A 58 10.12 5.25 8.68
N ILE A 59 9.19 5.74 7.88
CA ILE A 59 7.83 5.21 7.77
C ILE A 59 7.66 4.61 6.40
N LEU A 60 7.24 3.37 6.36
CA LEU A 60 6.87 2.64 5.16
C LEU A 60 5.36 2.57 5.07
N TYR A 61 4.79 3.17 4.05
CA TYR A 61 3.41 2.96 3.63
C TYR A 61 3.40 1.89 2.54
N TYR A 62 2.52 0.92 2.66
CA TYR A 62 2.50 -0.22 1.75
C TYR A 62 1.10 -0.82 1.62
N LEU A 63 0.90 -1.64 0.62
CA LEU A 63 -0.30 -2.42 0.42
C LEU A 63 -0.12 -3.80 1.04
N ALA A 64 -1.10 -4.24 1.85
CA ALA A 64 -1.18 -5.59 2.37
C ALA A 64 -2.50 -6.26 1.99
N GLY A 65 -2.43 -7.46 1.43
CA GLY A 65 -3.59 -8.32 1.20
C GLY A 65 -4.12 -8.85 2.52
N THR A 66 -5.40 -8.63 2.79
CA THR A 66 -6.04 -8.99 4.06
C THR A 66 -6.87 -10.26 3.99
N ARG A 67 -7.53 -10.52 2.85
CA ARG A 67 -8.33 -11.72 2.64
C ARG A 67 -8.55 -12.02 1.16
N TRP A 68 -8.89 -13.28 0.88
CA TRP A 68 -9.39 -13.73 -0.41
C TRP A 68 -10.86 -14.08 -0.30
N PHE A 69 -11.61 -13.86 -1.38
CA PHE A 69 -12.99 -14.31 -1.51
C PHE A 69 -13.30 -14.74 -2.94
N LYS A 70 -14.37 -15.48 -3.13
CA LYS A 70 -14.84 -15.88 -4.47
C LYS A 70 -16.01 -15.02 -4.91
N HIS A 71 -15.94 -14.54 -6.15
CA HIS A 71 -17.02 -13.84 -6.81
C HIS A 71 -17.16 -14.35 -8.26
N ASN A 72 -18.33 -14.88 -8.63
CA ASN A 72 -18.59 -15.45 -9.97
C ASN A 72 -17.50 -16.44 -10.44
N GLY A 73 -17.09 -17.35 -9.55
CA GLY A 73 -16.07 -18.37 -9.81
C GLY A 73 -14.61 -17.87 -9.85
N LYS A 74 -14.39 -16.57 -9.72
CA LYS A 74 -13.04 -15.96 -9.67
C LYS A 74 -12.62 -15.69 -8.24
N SER A 75 -11.33 -15.87 -7.97
CA SER A 75 -10.73 -15.46 -6.70
C SER A 75 -10.36 -13.99 -6.77
N GLU A 76 -10.88 -13.22 -5.84
CA GLU A 76 -10.58 -11.79 -5.67
C GLU A 76 -9.93 -11.55 -4.32
N ILE A 77 -9.00 -10.59 -4.28
CA ILE A 77 -8.26 -10.24 -3.08
C ILE A 77 -8.65 -8.84 -2.59
N VAL A 78 -8.86 -8.71 -1.30
CA VAL A 78 -8.96 -7.41 -0.62
C VAL A 78 -7.59 -7.03 -0.09
N TYR A 79 -7.18 -5.81 -0.36
CA TYR A 79 -5.93 -5.24 0.14
C TYR A 79 -6.14 -3.82 0.66
N LYS A 80 -5.41 -3.48 1.71
CA LYS A 80 -5.52 -2.21 2.41
C LYS A 80 -4.16 -1.53 2.51
N ILE A 81 -4.17 -0.22 2.67
CA ILE A 81 -2.95 0.55 2.96
C ILE A 81 -2.61 0.37 4.43
N LYS A 82 -1.37 0.00 4.67
CA LYS A 82 -0.78 -0.26 5.98
C LYS A 82 0.47 0.59 6.20
N MET A 83 0.96 0.57 7.43
CA MET A 83 2.19 1.25 7.83
C MET A 83 3.11 0.34 8.63
N ALA A 84 4.41 0.59 8.50
CA ALA A 84 5.46 0.07 9.37
C ALA A 84 6.50 1.15 9.64
N GLU A 85 7.16 1.06 10.80
CA GLU A 85 8.22 1.95 11.24
C GLU A 85 9.58 1.23 11.25
N SER A 86 10.64 2.00 11.03
CA SER A 86 12.01 1.52 11.12
C SER A 86 12.96 2.65 11.50
N VAL A 87 14.02 2.32 12.22
CA VAL A 87 15.14 3.23 12.51
C VAL A 87 16.28 3.08 11.51
N ASP A 88 16.36 1.97 10.80
CA ASP A 88 17.47 1.61 9.91
C ASP A 88 17.03 1.38 8.44
N GLY A 89 15.71 1.36 8.15
CA GLY A 89 15.16 1.09 6.83
C GLY A 89 15.23 -0.40 6.41
N ILE A 90 15.65 -1.28 7.31
CA ILE A 90 15.83 -2.71 7.07
C ILE A 90 14.87 -3.52 7.95
N ASN A 91 14.88 -3.24 9.25
CA ASN A 91 14.04 -3.89 10.24
C ASN A 91 12.77 -3.08 10.47
N TRP A 92 11.61 -3.66 10.18
CA TRP A 92 10.32 -2.97 10.15
C TRP A 92 9.36 -3.50 11.22
N VAL A 93 8.83 -2.57 12.03
CA VAL A 93 7.77 -2.86 13.01
C VAL A 93 6.43 -2.42 12.42
N ARG A 94 5.52 -3.38 12.18
CA ARG A 94 4.19 -3.10 11.63
C ARG A 94 3.28 -2.41 12.65
N ILE A 95 2.52 -1.40 12.20
CA ILE A 95 1.50 -0.74 13.03
C ILE A 95 0.24 -1.63 13.17
N GLY A 96 0.00 -2.55 12.24
CA GLY A 96 -1.03 -3.60 12.36
C GLY A 96 -2.47 -3.17 12.05
N LYS A 97 -2.78 -1.88 11.89
CA LYS A 97 -4.11 -1.36 11.57
C LYS A 97 -4.23 -0.92 10.10
N ASN A 98 -5.46 -0.87 9.57
CA ASN A 98 -5.76 -0.12 8.35
C ASN A 98 -5.64 1.36 8.68
N ILE A 99 -4.96 2.12 7.84
CA ILE A 99 -4.74 3.56 8.10
C ILE A 99 -5.70 4.46 7.36
N ILE A 100 -6.39 3.92 6.36
CA ILE A 100 -7.40 4.64 5.56
C ILE A 100 -8.75 3.92 5.72
N GLU A 101 -9.80 4.68 6.04
CA GLU A 101 -11.16 4.17 6.15
C GLU A 101 -11.73 3.79 4.78
N ASP A 102 -12.60 2.77 4.76
CA ASP A 102 -13.36 2.40 3.57
C ASP A 102 -14.54 3.35 3.37
N VAL A 103 -14.85 3.70 2.11
CA VAL A 103 -16.01 4.53 1.74
C VAL A 103 -16.97 3.80 0.80
N LEU A 104 -16.55 2.66 0.23
CA LEU A 104 -17.39 1.87 -0.67
C LEU A 104 -18.10 0.74 0.11
N ASP A 105 -17.37 -0.29 0.42
CA ASP A 105 -17.82 -1.43 1.23
C ASP A 105 -16.59 -2.14 1.85
N GLU A 106 -16.84 -3.20 2.60
CA GLU A 106 -15.78 -4.02 3.24
C GLU A 106 -14.78 -4.66 2.25
N ASN A 107 -15.13 -4.73 0.97
CA ASN A 107 -14.29 -5.26 -0.10
C ASN A 107 -13.53 -4.15 -0.84
N GLU A 108 -13.61 -2.90 -0.39
CA GLU A 108 -12.82 -1.83 -0.97
C GLU A 108 -11.34 -2.20 -0.98
N CYS A 109 -10.69 -2.05 -2.13
CA CYS A 109 -9.27 -2.27 -2.30
C CYS A 109 -8.55 -0.93 -2.38
N GLN A 110 -7.49 -0.75 -1.59
CA GLN A 110 -6.71 0.49 -1.48
C GLN A 110 -5.25 0.21 -1.82
N ALA A 111 -4.63 1.05 -2.66
CA ALA A 111 -3.25 0.85 -3.11
C ALA A 111 -2.54 2.17 -3.45
N GLY A 112 -1.24 2.08 -3.72
CA GLY A 112 -0.43 3.16 -4.26
C GLY A 112 -0.38 4.42 -3.39
N PRO A 113 -0.18 4.32 -2.06
CA PRO A 113 -0.08 5.51 -1.23
C PRO A 113 1.12 6.34 -1.65
N ASP A 114 0.93 7.63 -1.85
CA ASP A 114 2.00 8.61 -1.99
C ASP A 114 1.83 9.72 -0.97
N VAL A 115 2.81 9.87 -0.09
CA VAL A 115 2.76 10.78 1.05
C VAL A 115 3.78 11.91 0.88
N PHE A 116 3.35 13.13 1.14
CA PHE A 116 4.24 14.31 1.18
C PHE A 116 3.81 15.26 2.30
N PHE A 117 4.73 16.12 2.69
CA PHE A 117 4.50 17.13 3.72
C PHE A 117 4.44 18.52 3.09
N TYR A 118 3.36 19.24 3.35
CA TYR A 118 3.16 20.58 2.84
C TYR A 118 2.29 21.41 3.80
N LYS A 119 2.66 22.66 4.03
CA LYS A 119 1.95 23.59 4.94
C LYS A 119 1.64 22.98 6.32
N ASN A 120 2.63 22.32 6.91
CA ASN A 120 2.55 21.67 8.23
C ASN A 120 1.52 20.52 8.34
N ILE A 121 1.12 19.95 7.22
CA ILE A 121 0.20 18.81 7.11
C ILE A 121 0.83 17.75 6.22
N TYR A 122 0.64 16.49 6.57
CA TYR A 122 0.92 15.35 5.71
C TYR A 122 -0.27 15.10 4.82
N HIS A 123 -0.01 14.93 3.55
CA HIS A 123 -1.00 14.64 2.52
C HIS A 123 -0.72 13.28 1.92
N MET A 124 -1.75 12.50 1.66
CA MET A 124 -1.65 11.22 0.98
C MET A 124 -2.62 11.18 -0.20
N TYR A 125 -2.12 10.95 -1.40
CA TYR A 125 -2.91 10.47 -2.51
C TYR A 125 -2.75 8.96 -2.61
N PHE A 126 -3.84 8.28 -2.93
CA PHE A 126 -3.86 6.83 -3.11
C PHE A 126 -4.90 6.46 -4.16
N VAL A 127 -4.95 5.20 -4.54
CA VAL A 127 -6.02 4.70 -5.41
C VAL A 127 -6.88 3.71 -4.65
N TYR A 128 -8.19 3.71 -4.94
CA TYR A 128 -9.13 2.76 -4.38
C TYR A 128 -10.12 2.30 -5.44
N ARG A 129 -10.74 1.15 -5.22
CA ARG A 129 -11.72 0.56 -6.13
C ARG A 129 -12.65 -0.40 -5.42
N GLU A 130 -13.74 -0.72 -6.10
CA GLU A 130 -14.61 -1.84 -5.72
C GLU A 130 -13.83 -3.16 -5.68
N GLY A 131 -14.19 -4.04 -4.74
CA GLY A 131 -13.59 -5.38 -4.66
C GLY A 131 -14.02 -6.31 -5.79
N ILE A 132 -15.21 -6.09 -6.36
CA ILE A 132 -15.83 -6.94 -7.38
C ILE A 132 -16.18 -6.16 -8.64
N ASP A 133 -16.21 -6.85 -9.78
CA ASP A 133 -16.64 -6.33 -11.09
C ASP A 133 -15.87 -5.10 -11.61
N PHE A 134 -14.78 -4.73 -10.97
CA PHE A 134 -14.04 -3.50 -11.27
C PHE A 134 -13.40 -3.47 -12.66
N ARG A 135 -13.25 -4.63 -13.32
CA ARG A 135 -12.76 -4.72 -14.70
C ARG A 135 -13.87 -4.72 -15.76
N SER A 136 -15.11 -5.00 -15.37
CA SER A 136 -16.22 -5.25 -16.29
C SER A 136 -17.36 -4.25 -16.18
N LYS A 137 -17.51 -3.58 -15.04
CA LYS A 137 -18.59 -2.61 -14.83
C LYS A 137 -18.04 -1.19 -14.75
N LYS A 138 -18.58 -0.29 -15.57
CA LYS A 138 -18.25 1.14 -15.54
C LYS A 138 -18.48 1.72 -14.14
N GLY A 139 -17.58 2.58 -13.67
CA GLY A 139 -17.66 3.25 -12.38
C GLY A 139 -17.14 2.44 -11.19
N ARG A 140 -16.82 1.13 -11.37
CA ARG A 140 -16.27 0.28 -10.29
C ARG A 140 -14.74 0.15 -10.30
N GLY A 141 -14.08 0.75 -11.29
CA GLY A 141 -12.63 0.74 -11.43
C GLY A 141 -11.92 1.63 -10.41
N TYR A 142 -10.66 1.86 -10.66
CA TYR A 142 -9.81 2.69 -9.81
C TYR A 142 -10.26 4.15 -9.81
N LYS A 143 -10.31 4.71 -8.61
CA LYS A 143 -10.56 6.11 -8.28
C LYS A 143 -9.36 6.63 -7.50
N ILE A 144 -9.15 7.94 -7.51
CA ILE A 144 -8.12 8.59 -6.70
C ILE A 144 -8.77 9.00 -5.37
N GLY A 145 -8.15 8.59 -4.28
CA GLY A 145 -8.50 8.99 -2.93
C GLY A 145 -7.49 9.97 -2.37
N TYR A 146 -7.94 10.74 -1.39
CA TYR A 146 -7.11 11.68 -0.67
C TYR A 146 -7.34 11.56 0.83
N ALA A 147 -6.25 11.67 1.59
CA ALA A 147 -6.28 11.74 3.04
C ALA A 147 -5.21 12.73 3.53
N TYR A 148 -5.42 13.25 4.73
CA TYR A 148 -4.48 14.13 5.39
C TYR A 148 -4.26 13.75 6.85
N SER A 149 -3.14 14.19 7.41
CA SER A 149 -2.75 13.90 8.79
C SER A 149 -1.88 15.02 9.35
N SER A 150 -2.02 15.31 10.63
CA SER A 150 -1.13 16.24 11.33
C SER A 150 0.17 15.59 11.81
N ASP A 151 0.20 14.26 11.93
CA ASP A 151 1.29 13.50 12.53
C ASP A 151 1.91 12.43 11.60
N GLY A 152 1.31 12.18 10.43
CA GLY A 152 1.72 11.13 9.50
C GLY A 152 1.28 9.71 9.89
N PHE A 153 0.59 9.56 11.02
CA PHE A 153 0.17 8.27 11.58
C PHE A 153 -1.35 8.09 11.63
N ASN A 154 -2.06 9.15 11.98
CA ASN A 154 -3.51 9.17 12.06
C ASN A 154 -4.07 9.95 10.87
N TRP A 155 -4.70 9.23 9.94
CA TRP A 155 -5.14 9.75 8.67
C TRP A 155 -6.64 10.00 8.65
N LYS A 156 -7.04 11.16 8.13
CA LYS A 156 -8.44 11.50 7.85
C LYS A 156 -8.63 11.51 6.35
N ARG A 157 -9.52 10.65 5.87
CA ARG A 157 -9.88 10.57 4.44
C ARG A 157 -10.90 11.65 4.10
N ASP A 158 -10.66 12.35 2.99
CA ASP A 158 -11.59 13.32 2.41
C ASP A 158 -11.39 13.43 0.90
N ASP A 159 -11.94 12.50 0.16
CA ASP A 159 -11.76 12.41 -1.29
C ASP A 159 -12.32 13.66 -2.04
N LYS A 160 -13.24 14.42 -1.42
CA LYS A 160 -13.85 15.61 -2.04
C LYS A 160 -12.88 16.76 -2.23
N ILE A 161 -11.86 16.85 -1.38
CA ILE A 161 -10.85 17.92 -1.47
C ILE A 161 -9.58 17.49 -2.21
N SER A 162 -9.64 16.35 -2.91
CA SER A 162 -8.48 15.84 -3.70
C SER A 162 -8.06 16.79 -4.81
N GLY A 163 -8.93 17.68 -5.25
CA GLY A 163 -8.71 18.55 -6.41
C GLY A 163 -8.76 17.80 -7.75
N ILE A 164 -9.20 16.56 -7.75
CA ILE A 164 -9.28 15.72 -8.94
C ILE A 164 -10.75 15.37 -9.16
N GLU A 165 -11.30 15.88 -10.28
CA GLU A 165 -12.65 15.56 -10.70
C GLU A 165 -12.69 14.23 -11.46
N TYR A 166 -13.70 13.44 -11.21
CA TYR A 166 -13.96 12.20 -11.97
C TYR A 166 -14.78 12.56 -13.21
N SER A 167 -14.24 12.27 -14.38
CA SER A 167 -14.93 12.38 -15.66
C SER A 167 -15.79 11.16 -15.99
#